data_95d8ca82290c05d28d26bf143bf1fa0b
#
_entry.id   95d8ca82290c05d28d26bf143bf1fa0b
#
_cell.length_a   1.000
_cell.length_b   1.000
_cell.length_c   1.000
_cell.angle_alpha   90.00
_cell.angle_beta   90.00
_cell.angle_gamma   90.00
#
_symmetry.space_group_name_H-M   'P 1'
#
loop_
_entity.id
_entity.type
_entity.pdbx_description
1 polymer ?
#
loop_
_entity_poly.entity_id
_entity_poly.type
_entity_poly.pdbx_seq_one_letter_code
_entity_poly.pdbx_strand_id
1 'polypeptide(L)'
;MELQTRLRLSFYKEIAEIDTAHNIRLVQHTVTGKIFVKKALSIYDLQVFQYLMTQKIPGTPKIEELIEENTTLYVIEEYISGNSLEEILAKEGTFSEEKAADYILRICRILQPLHQQHPPMVHRDLKPSNLILTYDGRLILVDFNSAKSYHPERSQDTVLFGTAGYAAPEQYGFSPSAPAADIYALGVLFHKMLTGDLPGEGNYSGKFSGVIAKCIKIDPKNRYDSVASLQKAIEKIQKPPLTLEQLQIPE
;
A
#
# COMPACT_ATOMS: atom_id res chain seq x y z
N MET A 1 -7.91 -22.70 -22.06
CA MET A 1 -7.04 -22.96 -20.86
C MET A 1 -6.11 -24.10 -21.23
N GLU A 2 -4.79 -23.84 -21.19
CA GLU A 2 -3.78 -24.86 -21.44
C GLU A 2 -3.84 -25.96 -20.38
N LEU A 3 -3.50 -27.20 -20.74
CA LEU A 3 -3.56 -28.35 -19.82
C LEU A 3 -2.72 -28.13 -18.57
N GLN A 4 -1.54 -27.54 -18.73
CA GLN A 4 -0.61 -27.25 -17.62
C GLN A 4 -1.20 -26.21 -16.64
N THR A 5 -1.81 -25.15 -17.14
CA THR A 5 -2.49 -24.13 -16.32
C THR A 5 -3.65 -24.73 -15.54
N ARG A 6 -4.47 -25.56 -16.19
CA ARG A 6 -5.57 -26.29 -15.52
C ARG A 6 -5.05 -27.16 -14.39
N LEU A 7 -3.98 -27.91 -14.63
CA LEU A 7 -3.38 -28.76 -13.61
C LEU A 7 -2.89 -27.94 -12.41
N ARG A 8 -2.19 -26.83 -12.64
CA ARG A 8 -1.71 -25.95 -11.55
C ARG A 8 -2.87 -25.36 -10.76
N LEU A 9 -3.87 -24.79 -11.42
CA LEU A 9 -5.05 -24.22 -10.77
C LEU A 9 -5.93 -25.25 -10.05
N SER A 10 -5.94 -26.54 -10.49
CA SER A 10 -6.72 -27.59 -9.85
C SER A 10 -6.25 -27.94 -8.43
N PHE A 11 -5.02 -27.58 -8.06
CA PHE A 11 -4.55 -27.69 -6.70
C PHE A 11 -5.18 -26.70 -5.73
N TYR A 12 -5.88 -25.66 -6.23
CA TYR A 12 -6.48 -24.58 -5.44
C TYR A 12 -8.00 -24.63 -5.52
N LYS A 13 -8.61 -25.39 -4.59
CA LYS A 13 -10.06 -25.51 -4.49
C LYS A 13 -10.66 -24.24 -3.91
N GLU A 14 -11.60 -23.62 -4.62
CA GLU A 14 -12.34 -22.46 -4.12
C GLU A 14 -13.23 -22.86 -2.95
N ILE A 15 -13.18 -22.09 -1.85
CA ILE A 15 -13.94 -22.34 -0.61
C ILE A 15 -14.84 -21.16 -0.24
N ALA A 16 -14.49 -19.94 -0.63
CA ALA A 16 -15.33 -18.77 -0.44
C ALA A 16 -14.99 -17.68 -1.46
N GLU A 17 -15.94 -16.80 -1.70
CA GLU A 17 -15.78 -15.59 -2.47
C GLU A 17 -15.49 -14.43 -1.50
N ILE A 18 -14.42 -13.65 -1.77
CA ILE A 18 -14.04 -12.49 -0.97
C ILE A 18 -14.57 -11.21 -1.62
N ASP A 19 -14.33 -11.07 -2.92
CA ASP A 19 -14.78 -9.92 -3.71
C ASP A 19 -15.11 -10.38 -5.14
N THR A 20 -16.40 -10.36 -5.45
CA THR A 20 -16.92 -10.75 -6.76
C THR A 20 -16.49 -9.79 -7.85
N ALA A 21 -16.51 -8.49 -7.56
CA ALA A 21 -16.22 -7.45 -8.54
C ALA A 21 -14.76 -7.51 -9.03
N HIS A 22 -13.85 -7.92 -8.14
CA HIS A 22 -12.42 -8.00 -8.42
C HIS A 22 -11.92 -9.45 -8.62
N ASN A 23 -12.83 -10.44 -8.70
CA ASN A 23 -12.49 -11.86 -8.84
C ASN A 23 -11.49 -12.36 -7.79
N ILE A 24 -11.70 -11.98 -6.52
CA ILE A 24 -10.87 -12.40 -5.39
C ILE A 24 -11.57 -13.53 -4.63
N ARG A 25 -10.90 -14.66 -4.50
CA ARG A 25 -11.44 -15.87 -3.90
C ARG A 25 -10.51 -16.45 -2.84
N LEU A 26 -11.10 -16.99 -1.78
CA LEU A 26 -10.40 -17.81 -0.82
C LEU A 26 -10.31 -19.22 -1.38
N VAL A 27 -9.10 -19.79 -1.38
CA VAL A 27 -8.83 -21.11 -1.93
C VAL A 27 -8.06 -21.96 -0.93
N GLN A 28 -8.28 -23.28 -0.98
CA GLN A 28 -7.52 -24.25 -0.19
C GLN A 28 -6.67 -25.10 -1.13
N HIS A 29 -5.39 -25.21 -0.83
CA HIS A 29 -4.49 -26.11 -1.56
C HIS A 29 -4.83 -27.57 -1.21
N THR A 30 -5.19 -28.36 -2.20
CA THR A 30 -5.77 -29.71 -2.03
C THR A 30 -4.86 -30.71 -1.36
N VAL A 31 -3.52 -30.55 -1.48
CA VAL A 31 -2.54 -31.49 -0.90
C VAL A 31 -2.11 -31.01 0.50
N THR A 32 -1.84 -29.71 0.68
CA THR A 32 -1.30 -29.19 1.95
C THR A 32 -2.36 -28.72 2.93
N GLY A 33 -3.60 -28.53 2.47
CA GLY A 33 -4.69 -27.95 3.26
C GLY A 33 -4.53 -26.45 3.58
N LYS A 34 -3.45 -25.80 3.14
CA LYS A 34 -3.20 -24.37 3.38
C LYS A 34 -4.22 -23.50 2.65
N ILE A 35 -4.55 -22.37 3.27
CA ILE A 35 -5.48 -21.37 2.72
C ILE A 35 -4.68 -20.26 2.05
N PHE A 36 -5.16 -19.82 0.87
CA PHE A 36 -4.61 -18.75 0.06
C PHE A 36 -5.71 -17.85 -0.48
N VAL A 37 -5.31 -16.69 -0.96
CA VAL A 37 -6.13 -15.81 -1.80
C VAL A 37 -5.75 -16.06 -3.25
N LYS A 38 -6.74 -16.30 -4.09
CA LYS A 38 -6.61 -16.37 -5.56
C LYS A 38 -7.22 -15.12 -6.16
N LYS A 39 -6.46 -14.40 -6.99
CA LYS A 39 -6.90 -13.27 -7.79
C LYS A 39 -6.78 -13.62 -9.27
N ALA A 40 -7.73 -13.15 -10.09
CA ALA A 40 -7.67 -13.28 -11.54
C ALA A 40 -7.67 -11.87 -12.15
N LEU A 41 -6.50 -11.40 -12.59
CA LEU A 41 -6.27 -10.05 -13.03
C LEU A 41 -6.22 -9.97 -14.56
N SER A 42 -7.04 -9.12 -15.17
CA SER A 42 -7.02 -8.82 -16.60
C SER A 42 -6.13 -7.59 -16.93
N ILE A 43 -5.89 -6.74 -15.95
CA ILE A 43 -4.99 -5.58 -16.04
C ILE A 43 -3.98 -5.72 -14.89
N TYR A 44 -2.71 -5.80 -15.23
CA TYR A 44 -1.63 -6.02 -14.26
C TYR A 44 -0.28 -5.56 -14.82
N ASP A 45 0.68 -5.36 -13.94
CA ASP A 45 2.10 -5.24 -14.28
C ASP A 45 2.85 -6.47 -13.74
N LEU A 46 3.20 -7.39 -14.62
CA LEU A 46 3.84 -8.65 -14.26
C LEU A 46 5.16 -8.43 -13.50
N GLN A 47 5.92 -7.38 -13.85
CA GLN A 47 7.21 -7.09 -13.19
C GLN A 47 7.02 -6.82 -11.68
N VAL A 48 5.93 -6.15 -11.30
CA VAL A 48 5.60 -5.89 -9.89
C VAL A 48 5.37 -7.21 -9.15
N PHE A 49 4.54 -8.11 -9.70
CA PHE A 49 4.24 -9.39 -9.06
C PHE A 49 5.45 -10.32 -8.98
N GLN A 50 6.26 -10.37 -10.05
CA GLN A 50 7.52 -11.13 -10.04
C GLN A 50 8.51 -10.59 -9.00
N TYR A 51 8.59 -9.26 -8.86
CA TYR A 51 9.42 -8.62 -7.85
C TYR A 51 8.96 -8.97 -6.43
N LEU A 52 7.67 -8.83 -6.14
CA LEU A 52 7.09 -9.19 -4.84
C LEU A 52 7.31 -10.66 -4.49
N MET A 53 7.14 -11.56 -5.48
CA MET A 53 7.36 -13.00 -5.29
C MET A 53 8.82 -13.34 -4.96
N THR A 54 9.77 -12.66 -5.61
CA THR A 54 11.21 -12.95 -5.45
C THR A 54 11.80 -12.28 -4.22
N GLN A 55 11.45 -11.02 -3.95
CA GLN A 55 12.07 -10.23 -2.88
C GLN A 55 11.46 -10.47 -1.49
N LYS A 56 10.22 -10.98 -1.43
CA LYS A 56 9.52 -11.27 -0.17
C LYS A 56 9.57 -10.10 0.81
N ILE A 57 9.10 -8.93 0.38
CA ILE A 57 9.15 -7.69 1.14
C ILE A 57 8.38 -7.86 2.46
N PRO A 58 9.01 -7.60 3.64
CA PRO A 58 8.29 -7.63 4.91
C PRO A 58 7.12 -6.64 4.90
N GLY A 59 5.93 -7.10 5.31
CA GLY A 59 4.72 -6.29 5.29
C GLY A 59 3.91 -6.38 4.00
N THR A 60 4.23 -7.33 3.11
CA THR A 60 3.38 -7.72 1.97
C THR A 60 2.99 -9.18 2.05
N PRO A 61 1.86 -9.63 1.46
CA PRO A 61 1.53 -11.04 1.36
C PRO A 61 2.61 -11.80 0.58
N LYS A 62 2.94 -12.99 1.02
CA LYS A 62 3.83 -13.87 0.24
C LYS A 62 3.06 -14.35 -0.99
N ILE A 63 3.61 -14.13 -2.18
CA ILE A 63 3.10 -14.73 -3.40
C ILE A 63 3.64 -16.16 -3.48
N GLU A 64 2.73 -17.12 -3.56
CA GLU A 64 3.06 -18.54 -3.69
C GLU A 64 3.24 -18.94 -5.15
N GLU A 65 2.36 -18.42 -6.02
CA GLU A 65 2.37 -18.80 -7.44
C GLU A 65 1.84 -17.67 -8.33
N LEU A 66 2.44 -17.52 -9.51
CA LEU A 66 1.97 -16.69 -10.61
C LEU A 66 1.71 -17.60 -11.82
N ILE A 67 0.50 -17.50 -12.39
CA ILE A 67 0.10 -18.30 -13.56
C ILE A 67 -0.48 -17.34 -14.59
N GLU A 68 0.23 -17.17 -15.71
CA GLU A 68 -0.29 -16.41 -16.85
C GLU A 68 -1.03 -17.33 -17.80
N GLU A 69 -2.22 -16.91 -18.22
CA GLU A 69 -2.98 -17.56 -19.26
C GLU A 69 -3.66 -16.51 -20.15
N ASN A 70 -3.32 -16.50 -21.43
CA ASN A 70 -3.78 -15.48 -22.36
C ASN A 70 -3.50 -14.06 -21.84
N THR A 71 -4.57 -13.32 -21.49
CA THR A 71 -4.51 -11.96 -20.96
C THR A 71 -4.78 -11.91 -19.44
N THR A 72 -4.85 -13.05 -18.78
CA THR A 72 -5.16 -13.12 -17.34
C THR A 72 -3.96 -13.61 -16.55
N LEU A 73 -3.63 -12.88 -15.47
CA LEU A 73 -2.68 -13.31 -14.46
C LEU A 73 -3.47 -13.84 -13.25
N TYR A 74 -3.28 -15.13 -12.94
CA TYR A 74 -3.72 -15.69 -11.66
C TYR A 74 -2.60 -15.52 -10.65
N VAL A 75 -2.91 -14.82 -9.55
CA VAL A 75 -2.01 -14.64 -8.41
C VAL A 75 -2.53 -15.49 -7.26
N ILE A 76 -1.68 -16.39 -6.76
CA ILE A 76 -1.94 -17.14 -5.53
C ILE A 76 -1.05 -16.54 -4.46
N GLU A 77 -1.66 -15.95 -3.45
CA GLU A 77 -0.94 -15.25 -2.38
C GLU A 77 -1.42 -15.68 -0.98
N GLU A 78 -0.59 -15.44 0.01
CA GLU A 78 -0.88 -15.71 1.42
C GLU A 78 -2.21 -15.05 1.84
N TYR A 79 -3.07 -15.82 2.51
CA TYR A 79 -4.24 -15.25 3.19
C TYR A 79 -3.79 -14.58 4.47
N ILE A 80 -4.04 -13.27 4.59
CA ILE A 80 -3.70 -12.49 5.77
C ILE A 80 -4.88 -12.43 6.72
N SER A 81 -4.71 -13.03 7.91
CA SER A 81 -5.72 -13.02 8.97
C SER A 81 -5.55 -11.79 9.87
N GLY A 82 -6.56 -10.95 9.94
CA GLY A 82 -6.55 -9.69 10.70
C GLY A 82 -7.75 -8.83 10.35
N ASN A 83 -7.75 -7.59 10.83
CA ASN A 83 -8.74 -6.58 10.49
C ASN A 83 -8.09 -5.49 9.64
N SER A 84 -8.79 -5.00 8.64
CA SER A 84 -8.34 -3.83 7.88
C SER A 84 -8.33 -2.58 8.78
N LEU A 85 -7.48 -1.60 8.46
CA LEU A 85 -7.52 -0.32 9.17
C LEU A 85 -8.87 0.39 8.96
N GLU A 86 -9.58 0.11 7.88
CA GLU A 86 -10.94 0.62 7.64
C GLU A 86 -11.94 0.06 8.67
N GLU A 87 -11.93 -1.27 8.90
CA GLU A 87 -12.77 -1.91 9.92
C GLU A 87 -12.42 -1.44 11.33
N ILE A 88 -11.13 -1.26 11.62
CA ILE A 88 -10.67 -0.76 12.91
C ILE A 88 -11.13 0.69 13.12
N LEU A 89 -10.96 1.57 12.13
CA LEU A 89 -11.44 2.96 12.18
C LEU A 89 -12.96 3.05 12.32
N ALA A 90 -13.70 2.20 11.63
CA ALA A 90 -15.16 2.16 11.74
C ALA A 90 -15.63 1.74 13.15
N LYS A 91 -14.88 0.85 13.81
CA LYS A 91 -15.22 0.32 15.12
C LYS A 91 -14.70 1.17 16.29
N GLU A 92 -13.46 1.63 16.21
CA GLU A 92 -12.72 2.28 17.29
C GLU A 92 -12.68 3.81 17.17
N GLY A 93 -13.02 4.36 15.99
CA GLY A 93 -12.85 5.77 15.66
C GLY A 93 -11.42 6.11 15.22
N THR A 94 -10.97 7.32 15.55
CA THR A 94 -9.66 7.85 15.17
C THR A 94 -8.53 7.24 16.01
N PHE A 95 -7.30 7.27 15.45
CA PHE A 95 -6.11 6.82 16.17
C PHE A 95 -5.42 7.99 16.90
N SER A 96 -4.65 7.68 17.95
CA SER A 96 -3.73 8.66 18.53
C SER A 96 -2.65 9.05 17.52
N GLU A 97 -2.06 10.22 17.71
CA GLU A 97 -0.97 10.72 16.85
C GLU A 97 0.21 9.74 16.77
N GLU A 98 0.54 9.10 17.90
CA GLU A 98 1.63 8.12 17.98
C GLU A 98 1.30 6.85 17.17
N LYS A 99 0.06 6.33 17.32
CA LYS A 99 -0.39 5.12 16.62
C LYS A 99 -0.48 5.36 15.10
N ALA A 100 -1.05 6.49 14.70
CA ALA A 100 -1.16 6.86 13.29
C ALA A 100 0.22 7.07 12.65
N ALA A 101 1.14 7.77 13.33
CA ALA A 101 2.49 7.97 12.86
C ALA A 101 3.27 6.65 12.75
N ASP A 102 3.15 5.73 13.72
CA ASP A 102 3.76 4.40 13.64
C ASP A 102 3.28 3.62 12.40
N TYR A 103 1.97 3.65 12.11
CA TYR A 103 1.45 3.00 10.90
C TYR A 103 2.02 3.62 9.62
N ILE A 104 2.06 4.96 9.50
CA ILE A 104 2.67 5.62 8.34
C ILE A 104 4.15 5.22 8.19
N LEU A 105 4.91 5.18 9.27
CA LEU A 105 6.31 4.74 9.25
C LEU A 105 6.47 3.29 8.77
N ARG A 106 5.59 2.38 9.21
CA ARG A 106 5.58 0.99 8.72
C ARG A 106 5.27 0.92 7.23
N ILE A 107 4.29 1.69 6.74
CA ILE A 107 3.95 1.72 5.31
C ILE A 107 5.11 2.30 4.50
N CYS A 108 5.78 3.35 4.97
CA CYS A 108 6.98 3.88 4.32
C CYS A 108 8.07 2.81 4.15
N ARG A 109 8.29 1.95 5.16
CA ARG A 109 9.27 0.85 5.08
C ARG A 109 8.87 -0.22 4.05
N ILE A 110 7.56 -0.48 3.89
CA ILE A 110 7.06 -1.42 2.87
C ILE A 110 7.25 -0.85 1.46
N LEU A 111 6.95 0.44 1.26
CA LEU A 111 7.04 1.10 -0.04
C LEU A 111 8.47 1.40 -0.48
N GLN A 112 9.39 1.62 0.46
CA GLN A 112 10.76 2.03 0.14
C GLN A 112 11.47 1.10 -0.85
N PRO A 113 11.50 -0.24 -0.67
CA PRO A 113 12.15 -1.14 -1.63
C PRO A 113 11.46 -1.15 -2.99
N LEU A 114 10.15 -0.87 -3.08
CA LEU A 114 9.41 -0.74 -4.34
C LEU A 114 9.81 0.54 -5.08
N HIS A 115 9.82 1.67 -4.38
CA HIS A 115 10.18 2.97 -4.95
C HIS A 115 11.65 3.06 -5.35
N GLN A 116 12.53 2.24 -4.77
CA GLN A 116 13.96 2.18 -5.10
C GLN A 116 14.27 1.29 -6.31
N GLN A 117 13.29 0.62 -6.90
CA GLN A 117 13.50 -0.14 -8.13
C GLN A 117 13.80 0.78 -9.33
N HIS A 118 14.36 0.18 -10.37
CA HIS A 118 14.63 0.85 -11.64
C HIS A 118 14.03 0.01 -12.78
N PRO A 119 12.85 0.37 -13.30
CA PRO A 119 12.02 1.53 -12.94
C PRO A 119 11.37 1.42 -11.56
N PRO A 120 11.08 2.55 -10.88
CA PRO A 120 10.37 2.55 -9.61
C PRO A 120 8.98 1.92 -9.74
N MET A 121 8.57 1.15 -8.71
CA MET A 121 7.23 0.56 -8.64
C MET A 121 6.37 1.38 -7.69
N VAL A 122 5.15 1.72 -8.12
CA VAL A 122 4.19 2.57 -7.40
C VAL A 122 2.94 1.76 -7.09
N HIS A 123 2.44 1.83 -5.87
CA HIS A 123 1.26 1.06 -5.43
C HIS A 123 -0.05 1.61 -6.00
N ARG A 124 -0.24 2.93 -5.99
CA ARG A 124 -1.34 3.71 -6.58
C ARG A 124 -2.73 3.57 -5.93
N ASP A 125 -2.92 2.70 -4.95
CA ASP A 125 -4.20 2.52 -4.26
C ASP A 125 -4.01 2.32 -2.74
N LEU A 126 -3.27 3.22 -2.10
CA LEU A 126 -3.09 3.22 -0.66
C LEU A 126 -4.35 3.78 0.02
N LYS A 127 -5.00 2.94 0.83
CA LYS A 127 -6.21 3.27 1.59
C LYS A 127 -6.36 2.36 2.80
N PRO A 128 -7.21 2.68 3.80
CA PRO A 128 -7.35 1.88 5.01
C PRO A 128 -7.77 0.43 4.76
N SER A 129 -8.60 0.16 3.75
CA SER A 129 -9.06 -1.21 3.41
C SER A 129 -7.95 -2.11 2.86
N ASN A 130 -6.87 -1.52 2.31
CA ASN A 130 -5.71 -2.25 1.77
C ASN A 130 -4.59 -2.45 2.81
N LEU A 131 -4.85 -2.14 4.09
CA LEU A 131 -3.90 -2.28 5.19
C LEU A 131 -4.50 -3.17 6.27
N ILE A 132 -3.97 -4.38 6.43
CA ILE A 132 -4.45 -5.35 7.41
C ILE A 132 -3.52 -5.36 8.61
N LEU A 133 -4.08 -5.08 9.79
CA LEU A 133 -3.42 -5.31 11.07
C LEU A 133 -3.72 -6.73 11.52
N THR A 134 -2.69 -7.57 11.51
CA THR A 134 -2.81 -8.97 11.93
C THR A 134 -2.96 -9.09 13.45
N TYR A 135 -3.48 -10.21 13.93
CA TYR A 135 -3.66 -10.44 15.37
C TYR A 135 -2.35 -10.52 16.17
N ASP A 136 -1.22 -10.74 15.50
CA ASP A 136 0.14 -10.66 16.08
C ASP A 136 0.79 -9.27 15.94
N GLY A 137 0.02 -8.25 15.50
CA GLY A 137 0.44 -6.84 15.47
C GLY A 137 1.26 -6.43 14.25
N ARG A 138 1.38 -7.27 13.22
CA ARG A 138 2.02 -6.88 11.94
C ARG A 138 1.04 -6.06 11.10
N LEU A 139 1.54 -5.03 10.43
CA LEU A 139 0.81 -4.28 9.41
C LEU A 139 1.20 -4.80 8.03
N ILE A 140 0.22 -5.26 7.28
CA ILE A 140 0.40 -5.84 5.94
C ILE A 140 -0.32 -4.99 4.91
N LEU A 141 0.41 -4.51 3.92
CA LEU A 141 -0.14 -3.85 2.74
C LEU A 141 -0.54 -4.91 1.73
N VAL A 142 -1.81 -4.98 1.43
CA VAL A 142 -2.40 -5.93 0.47
C VAL A 142 -2.83 -5.20 -0.80
N ASP A 143 -3.23 -5.97 -1.82
CA ASP A 143 -3.85 -5.47 -3.05
C ASP A 143 -2.93 -4.62 -3.94
N PHE A 144 -1.98 -5.30 -4.59
CA PHE A 144 -1.08 -4.73 -5.60
C PHE A 144 -1.67 -4.74 -7.02
N ASN A 145 -3.00 -4.89 -7.18
CA ASN A 145 -3.63 -5.00 -8.51
C ASN A 145 -3.44 -3.73 -9.34
N SER A 146 -3.41 -2.58 -8.67
CA SER A 146 -3.19 -1.26 -9.29
C SER A 146 -1.71 -0.89 -9.42
N ALA A 147 -0.80 -1.67 -8.82
CA ALA A 147 0.61 -1.33 -8.79
C ALA A 147 1.25 -1.41 -10.18
N LYS A 148 2.21 -0.52 -10.44
CA LYS A 148 2.83 -0.38 -11.76
C LYS A 148 4.27 0.13 -11.67
N SER A 149 5.08 -0.31 -12.62
CA SER A 149 6.40 0.25 -12.90
C SER A 149 6.26 1.64 -13.54
N TYR A 150 6.92 2.64 -12.98
CA TYR A 150 6.88 4.02 -13.45
C TYR A 150 7.85 4.25 -14.59
N HIS A 151 7.34 4.73 -15.72
CA HIS A 151 8.09 5.06 -16.91
C HIS A 151 7.87 6.54 -17.27
N PRO A 152 8.86 7.42 -17.03
CA PRO A 152 8.71 8.86 -17.24
C PRO A 152 8.48 9.26 -18.70
N GLU A 153 8.90 8.40 -19.64
CA GLU A 153 8.71 8.59 -21.08
C GLU A 153 7.27 8.39 -21.56
N ARG A 154 6.42 7.79 -20.75
CA ARG A 154 4.99 7.64 -21.05
C ARG A 154 4.27 8.95 -20.76
N SER A 155 3.40 9.39 -21.68
CA SER A 155 2.65 10.64 -21.50
C SER A 155 1.53 10.54 -20.45
N GLN A 156 0.94 9.35 -20.29
CA GLN A 156 -0.19 9.10 -19.37
C GLN A 156 -0.27 7.64 -18.95
N ASP A 157 -0.94 7.36 -17.85
CA ASP A 157 -1.37 6.01 -17.52
C ASP A 157 -2.51 5.57 -18.44
N THR A 158 -2.46 4.31 -18.88
CA THR A 158 -3.45 3.75 -19.84
C THR A 158 -4.81 3.51 -19.23
N VAL A 159 -4.89 3.43 -17.89
CA VAL A 159 -6.11 3.20 -17.12
C VAL A 159 -6.06 4.08 -15.88
N LEU A 160 -7.17 4.70 -15.55
CA LEU A 160 -7.34 5.46 -14.30
C LEU A 160 -7.45 4.48 -13.15
N PHE A 161 -6.49 4.51 -12.24
CA PHE A 161 -6.48 3.71 -11.02
C PHE A 161 -6.46 4.60 -9.79
N GLY A 162 -7.02 4.09 -8.71
CA GLY A 162 -7.05 4.72 -7.42
C GLY A 162 -8.47 4.92 -6.88
N THR A 163 -8.56 5.00 -5.59
CA THR A 163 -9.82 5.19 -4.88
C THR A 163 -10.10 6.69 -4.71
N ALA A 164 -11.31 7.13 -5.06
CA ALA A 164 -11.73 8.52 -4.89
C ALA A 164 -11.46 9.01 -3.46
N GLY A 165 -10.91 10.21 -3.36
CA GLY A 165 -10.48 10.82 -2.10
C GLY A 165 -9.06 10.45 -1.65
N TYR A 166 -8.49 9.30 -2.05
CA TYR A 166 -7.12 8.88 -1.75
C TYR A 166 -6.15 9.07 -2.91
N ALA A 167 -6.64 8.90 -4.15
CA ALA A 167 -5.83 9.02 -5.35
C ALA A 167 -5.29 10.44 -5.54
N ALA A 168 -4.01 10.52 -5.91
CA ALA A 168 -3.36 11.78 -6.20
C ALA A 168 -3.95 12.44 -7.48
N PRO A 169 -3.96 13.79 -7.59
CA PRO A 169 -4.54 14.49 -8.74
C PRO A 169 -4.02 14.01 -10.08
N GLU A 170 -2.73 13.69 -10.19
CA GLU A 170 -2.11 13.21 -11.41
C GLU A 170 -2.64 11.83 -11.86
N GLN A 171 -3.17 11.00 -10.95
CA GLN A 171 -3.75 9.69 -11.27
C GLN A 171 -5.05 9.79 -12.08
N TYR A 172 -5.67 10.97 -12.10
CA TYR A 172 -6.86 11.21 -12.93
C TYR A 172 -6.54 11.51 -14.41
N GLY A 173 -5.37 11.06 -14.90
CA GLY A 173 -5.01 11.11 -16.31
C GLY A 173 -4.18 12.33 -16.72
N PHE A 174 -3.65 13.08 -15.76
CA PHE A 174 -2.84 14.28 -16.05
C PHE A 174 -1.37 13.98 -16.30
N SER A 175 -0.85 12.89 -15.73
CA SER A 175 0.53 12.44 -15.94
C SER A 175 0.73 10.99 -15.44
N PRO A 176 1.86 10.33 -15.79
CA PRO A 176 2.13 8.99 -15.28
C PRO A 176 2.36 9.03 -13.76
N SER A 177 1.81 8.04 -13.05
CA SER A 177 1.89 7.95 -11.59
C SER A 177 3.30 7.63 -11.13
N ALA A 178 4.02 8.63 -10.62
CA ALA A 178 5.33 8.50 -10.00
C ALA A 178 5.21 8.09 -8.50
N PRO A 179 6.30 7.71 -7.82
CA PRO A 179 6.32 7.47 -6.36
C PRO A 179 5.68 8.57 -5.51
N ALA A 180 5.67 9.80 -5.99
CA ALA A 180 5.00 10.93 -5.35
C ALA A 180 3.47 10.74 -5.22
N ALA A 181 2.84 9.89 -6.04
CA ALA A 181 1.42 9.56 -5.90
C ALA A 181 1.16 8.77 -4.60
N ASP A 182 2.01 7.81 -4.26
CA ASP A 182 1.91 7.08 -3.00
C ASP A 182 2.15 8.01 -1.79
N ILE A 183 3.04 9.00 -1.92
CA ILE A 183 3.26 10.00 -0.86
C ILE A 183 2.01 10.87 -0.62
N TYR A 184 1.29 11.23 -1.68
CA TYR A 184 0.01 11.92 -1.56
C TYR A 184 -1.00 11.07 -0.80
N ALA A 185 -1.19 9.83 -1.23
CA ALA A 185 -2.12 8.89 -0.58
C ALA A 185 -1.76 8.62 0.89
N LEU A 186 -0.45 8.56 1.24
CA LEU A 186 0.01 8.49 2.63
C LEU A 186 -0.40 9.72 3.44
N GLY A 187 -0.35 10.91 2.86
CA GLY A 187 -0.83 12.14 3.52
C GLY A 187 -2.33 12.11 3.79
N VAL A 188 -3.13 11.67 2.81
CA VAL A 188 -4.57 11.48 2.95
C VAL A 188 -4.89 10.44 4.02
N LEU A 189 -4.22 9.29 3.96
CA LEU A 189 -4.37 8.21 4.93
C LEU A 189 -4.02 8.65 6.36
N PHE A 190 -2.94 9.42 6.52
CA PHE A 190 -2.52 9.95 7.81
C PHE A 190 -3.59 10.89 8.38
N HIS A 191 -4.11 11.80 7.55
CA HIS A 191 -5.22 12.69 7.93
C HIS A 191 -6.45 11.88 8.35
N LYS A 192 -6.88 10.91 7.53
CA LYS A 192 -8.03 10.04 7.80
C LYS A 192 -7.90 9.29 9.13
N MET A 193 -6.72 8.76 9.43
CA MET A 193 -6.47 8.07 10.70
C MET A 193 -6.59 8.98 11.92
N LEU A 194 -6.27 10.29 11.78
CA LEU A 194 -6.27 11.26 12.86
C LEU A 194 -7.62 11.95 13.07
N THR A 195 -8.41 12.13 12.01
CA THR A 195 -9.65 12.90 12.05
C THR A 195 -10.92 12.07 11.85
N GLY A 196 -10.80 10.91 11.22
CA GLY A 196 -11.94 10.14 10.72
C GLY A 196 -12.45 10.62 9.35
N ASP A 197 -11.96 11.75 8.83
CA ASP A 197 -12.43 12.41 7.62
C ASP A 197 -11.34 12.49 6.55
N LEU A 198 -11.72 12.74 5.29
CA LEU A 198 -10.78 13.06 4.22
C LEU A 198 -10.32 14.52 4.34
N PRO A 199 -9.13 14.87 3.78
CA PRO A 199 -8.69 16.26 3.70
C PRO A 199 -9.73 17.13 2.98
N GLY A 200 -10.11 18.27 3.61
CA GLY A 200 -11.15 19.15 3.12
C GLY A 200 -12.54 18.94 3.76
N GLU A 201 -12.79 17.78 4.34
CA GLU A 201 -14.02 17.47 5.09
C GLU A 201 -13.83 17.70 6.60
N GLY A 202 -12.58 17.49 7.10
CA GLY A 202 -12.20 17.74 8.47
C GLY A 202 -10.87 18.51 8.57
N ASN A 203 -10.62 19.11 9.74
CA ASN A 203 -9.39 19.85 10.00
C ASN A 203 -8.52 19.12 11.03
N TYR A 204 -7.24 18.98 10.73
CA TYR A 204 -6.23 18.51 11.67
C TYR A 204 -5.18 19.60 11.91
N SER A 205 -5.03 20.04 13.17
CA SER A 205 -4.08 21.08 13.59
C SER A 205 -3.01 20.59 14.56
N GLY A 206 -2.86 19.27 14.72
CA GLY A 206 -1.86 18.66 15.61
C GLY A 206 -0.43 18.74 15.04
N LYS A 207 0.52 18.12 15.77
CA LYS A 207 1.97 18.20 15.49
C LYS A 207 2.39 17.74 14.09
N PHE A 208 1.59 16.90 13.41
CA PHE A 208 1.87 16.40 12.05
C PHE A 208 1.18 17.21 10.94
N SER A 209 0.47 18.32 11.26
CA SER A 209 -0.27 19.11 10.26
C SER A 209 0.60 19.56 9.09
N GLY A 210 1.83 20.04 9.37
CA GLY A 210 2.78 20.44 8.33
C GLY A 210 3.25 19.28 7.45
N VAL A 211 3.41 18.08 8.03
CA VAL A 211 3.78 16.87 7.29
C VAL A 211 2.66 16.47 6.33
N ILE A 212 1.44 16.39 6.83
CA ILE A 212 0.25 16.05 6.04
C ILE A 212 0.06 17.08 4.92
N ALA A 213 0.07 18.37 5.24
CA ALA A 213 -0.09 19.45 4.26
C ALA A 213 0.97 19.40 3.15
N LYS A 214 2.20 18.96 3.45
CA LYS A 214 3.24 18.77 2.44
C LYS A 214 2.97 17.54 1.57
N CYS A 215 2.54 16.42 2.14
CA CYS A 215 2.20 15.21 1.37
C CYS A 215 1.11 15.46 0.34
N ILE A 216 0.05 16.20 0.70
CA ILE A 216 -1.14 16.40 -0.13
C ILE A 216 -1.06 17.61 -1.07
N LYS A 217 0.13 18.15 -1.36
CA LYS A 217 0.30 19.20 -2.36
C LYS A 217 -0.18 18.72 -3.73
N ILE A 218 -0.89 19.61 -4.47
CA ILE A 218 -1.40 19.28 -5.82
C ILE A 218 -0.24 18.95 -6.75
N ASP A 219 0.79 19.82 -6.82
CA ASP A 219 1.99 19.58 -7.61
C ASP A 219 2.87 18.53 -6.91
N PRO A 220 3.16 17.36 -7.54
CA PRO A 220 4.02 16.33 -6.98
C PRO A 220 5.41 16.82 -6.57
N LYS A 221 5.97 17.82 -7.28
CA LYS A 221 7.29 18.40 -7.00
C LYS A 221 7.35 19.15 -5.65
N ASN A 222 6.20 19.55 -5.12
CA ASN A 222 6.10 20.25 -3.84
C ASN A 222 5.89 19.28 -2.64
N ARG A 223 5.79 17.97 -2.89
CA ARG A 223 5.67 16.93 -1.88
C ARG A 223 7.07 16.55 -1.34
N TYR A 224 7.12 15.50 -0.53
CA TYR A 224 8.40 14.86 -0.21
C TYR A 224 8.94 14.16 -1.46
N ASP A 225 10.25 14.16 -1.63
CA ASP A 225 10.94 13.53 -2.78
C ASP A 225 10.99 12.00 -2.68
N SER A 226 10.80 11.46 -1.47
CA SER A 226 10.80 10.02 -1.22
C SER A 226 10.05 9.67 0.06
N VAL A 227 9.62 8.40 0.20
CA VAL A 227 9.08 7.90 1.47
C VAL A 227 10.13 7.94 2.58
N ALA A 228 11.41 7.85 2.26
CA ALA A 228 12.48 7.98 3.24
C ALA A 228 12.58 9.41 3.82
N SER A 229 12.36 10.46 3.00
CA SER A 229 12.33 11.84 3.50
C SER A 229 11.06 12.14 4.30
N LEU A 230 9.92 11.56 3.93
CA LEU A 230 8.70 11.59 4.74
C LEU A 230 8.92 10.91 6.10
N GLN A 231 9.52 9.71 6.11
CA GLN A 231 9.84 8.98 7.33
C GLN A 231 10.71 9.83 8.28
N LYS A 232 11.79 10.43 7.78
CA LYS A 232 12.67 11.31 8.58
C LYS A 232 11.91 12.50 9.17
N ALA A 233 10.97 13.09 8.41
CA ALA A 233 10.16 14.21 8.90
C ALA A 233 9.25 13.80 10.07
N ILE A 234 8.62 12.64 9.99
CA ILE A 234 7.79 12.09 11.07
C ILE A 234 8.64 11.74 12.30
N GLU A 235 9.74 11.01 12.11
CA GLU A 235 10.64 10.62 13.20
C GLU A 235 11.23 11.82 13.95
N LYS A 236 11.52 12.93 13.24
CA LYS A 236 11.98 14.18 13.86
C LYS A 236 10.94 14.76 14.82
N ILE A 237 9.67 14.69 14.50
CA ILE A 237 8.57 15.19 15.33
C ILE A 237 8.30 14.26 16.52
N GLN A 238 8.49 12.94 16.36
CA GLN A 238 8.29 11.96 17.43
C GLN A 238 9.41 11.96 18.48
N LYS A 239 10.61 12.41 18.12
CA LYS A 239 11.71 12.51 19.10
C LYS A 239 11.36 13.55 20.16
N PRO A 240 11.49 13.23 21.46
CA PRO A 240 11.36 14.25 22.49
C PRO A 240 12.41 15.34 22.26
N PRO A 241 12.10 16.61 22.60
CA PRO A 241 13.10 17.67 22.55
C PRO A 241 14.32 17.26 23.40
N LEU A 242 15.52 17.51 22.88
CA LEU A 242 16.76 17.27 23.62
C LEU A 242 16.66 17.99 24.98
N THR A 243 16.82 17.25 26.07
CA THR A 243 16.90 17.85 27.40
C THR A 243 18.19 18.65 27.53
N LEU A 244 18.19 19.71 28.36
CA LEU A 244 19.39 20.57 28.60
C LEU A 244 20.62 19.76 29.04
N GLU A 245 20.41 18.60 29.69
CA GLU A 245 21.50 17.68 30.08
C GLU A 245 22.22 17.03 28.89
N GLN A 246 21.54 16.89 27.73
CA GLN A 246 22.11 16.33 26.50
C GLN A 246 22.83 17.36 25.63
N LEU A 247 22.77 18.64 26.01
CA LEU A 247 23.44 19.76 25.34
C LEU A 247 24.77 20.13 26.02
N GLN A 248 25.21 19.43 27.07
CA GLN A 248 26.50 19.66 27.69
C GLN A 248 27.61 19.22 26.73
N ILE A 249 28.19 20.23 26.04
CA ILE A 249 29.46 20.11 25.34
C ILE A 249 30.49 19.86 26.42
N PRO A 250 31.36 18.83 26.33
CA PRO A 250 32.51 18.71 27.22
C PRO A 250 33.41 19.92 27.01
N GLU A 251 33.84 20.53 28.13
CA GLU A 251 34.83 21.58 28.15
C GLU A 251 36.19 21.14 27.58
#